data_be5d74911680b090b7098de2b12466f5
#
_entry.id   be5d74911680b090b7098de2b12466f5
#
_cell.length_a   1.000
_cell.length_b   1.000
_cell.length_c   1.000
_cell.angle_alpha   90.00
_cell.angle_beta   90.00
_cell.angle_gamma   90.00
#
_symmetry.space_group_name_H-M   'P 1'
#
loop_
_entity.id
_entity.type
_entity.pdbx_description
1 polymer ?
#
loop_
_entity_poly.entity_id
_entity_poly.type
_entity_poly.pdbx_seq_one_letter_code
_entity_poly.pdbx_strand_id
1 'polypeptide(L)'
;MFLRVSAVAAVVSVILAGAAHAQVHSLTKFSDPRDEFVRQCLPHMQGRWAHPESVCGCLHDYAAASVEDNDLRQALLRGISETGVPNIETDWVPPSKRSEISATFTKIAKPTLQCKFEPKS
;
A
#
# COMPACT_ATOMS: atom_id res chain seq x y z
N MET A 1 -20.24 57.97 22.60
CA MET A 1 -19.83 57.50 22.71
C MET A 1 -19.72 56.54 22.43
N PHE A 2 -19.70 56.04 22.10
CA PHE A 2 -19.48 55.17 22.05
C PHE A 2 -19.53 54.33 21.34
N LEU A 3 -19.48 54.02 20.91
CA LEU A 3 -19.52 53.25 20.31
C LEU A 3 -18.93 52.44 19.89
N ARG A 4 -18.41 52.11 19.91
CA ARG A 4 -17.77 51.47 19.56
C ARG A 4 -17.78 50.33 19.42
N VAL A 5 -17.77 49.75 19.37
CA VAL A 5 -17.96 48.72 19.54
C VAL A 5 -18.07 47.86 18.62
N SER A 6 -18.38 47.83 18.06
CA SER A 6 -18.65 47.01 17.24
C SER A 6 -17.85 46.27 16.53
N ALA A 7 -17.14 46.40 16.18
CA ALA A 7 -16.32 45.78 15.42
C ALA A 7 -16.01 44.47 15.52
N VAL A 8 -16.38 43.95 16.28
CA VAL A 8 -15.94 42.82 16.52
C VAL A 8 -16.27 41.72 15.83
N ALA A 9 -17.14 41.55 15.37
CA ALA A 9 -17.55 40.42 14.96
C ALA A 9 -16.98 39.75 13.83
N ALA A 10 -16.43 40.30 13.05
CA ALA A 10 -16.12 39.74 11.87
C ALA A 10 -15.23 38.60 11.80
N VAL A 11 -14.59 38.36 12.76
CA VAL A 11 -13.63 37.48 12.64
C VAL A 11 -13.91 36.08 12.51
N VAL A 12 -14.89 35.66 12.96
CA VAL A 12 -15.09 34.33 13.05
C VAL A 12 -15.20 33.53 11.84
N SER A 13 -15.66 34.02 10.86
CA SER A 13 -16.02 33.21 9.78
C SER A 13 -14.94 32.48 9.10
N VAL A 14 -13.83 32.98 9.15
CA VAL A 14 -12.81 32.42 8.38
C VAL A 14 -12.42 31.02 8.72
N ILE A 15 -12.56 30.69 9.90
CA ILE A 15 -12.11 29.46 10.32
C ILE A 15 -12.76 28.31 9.68
N LEU A 16 -13.96 28.43 9.37
CA LEU A 16 -14.67 27.29 8.87
C LEU A 16 -14.23 26.81 7.54
N ALA A 17 -13.75 27.64 6.75
CA ALA A 17 -13.39 27.26 5.44
C ALA A 17 -12.22 26.28 5.44
N GLY A 18 -11.34 26.43 6.35
CA GLY A 18 -10.22 25.55 6.39
C GLY A 18 -10.58 24.14 6.69
N ALA A 19 -11.53 23.94 7.52
CA ALA A 19 -11.93 22.60 7.89
C ALA A 19 -12.55 21.87 6.72
N ALA A 20 -13.31 22.55 5.94
CA ALA A 20 -13.97 21.90 4.83
C ALA A 20 -12.97 21.40 3.82
N HIS A 21 -11.96 22.17 3.59
CA HIS A 21 -10.97 21.75 2.66
C HIS A 21 -10.24 20.50 3.12
N ALA A 22 -9.93 20.41 4.34
CA ALA A 22 -9.22 19.27 4.85
C ALA A 22 -10.01 18.00 4.67
N GLN A 23 -11.30 18.07 4.84
CA GLN A 23 -12.11 16.91 4.68
C GLN A 23 -12.18 16.41 3.26
N VAL A 24 -12.36 17.29 2.35
CA VAL A 24 -12.41 16.91 0.97
C VAL A 24 -11.14 16.26 0.54
N HIS A 25 -10.05 16.80 1.00
CA HIS A 25 -8.80 16.29 0.63
C HIS A 25 -8.60 14.87 1.14
N SER A 26 -9.04 14.59 2.32
CA SER A 26 -8.94 13.27 2.86
C SER A 26 -9.70 12.26 2.06
N LEU A 27 -10.85 12.61 1.62
CA LEU A 27 -11.66 11.65 0.88
C LEU A 27 -11.05 11.24 -0.43
N THR A 28 -10.30 12.10 -1.03
CA THR A 28 -9.72 11.75 -2.31
C THR A 28 -8.52 10.84 -2.21
N LYS A 29 -8.10 10.57 -0.99
CA LYS A 29 -6.96 9.76 -0.87
C LYS A 29 -7.25 8.31 -0.73
N PHE A 30 -8.45 7.94 -0.70
CA PHE A 30 -8.76 6.58 -0.53
C PHE A 30 -8.41 5.81 -1.72
N SER A 31 -7.36 5.06 -1.74
CA SER A 31 -7.05 4.17 -2.80
C SER A 31 -7.08 2.75 -2.25
N ASP A 32 -7.41 1.82 -3.09
CA ASP A 32 -7.42 0.42 -2.76
C ASP A 32 -5.98 0.01 -2.41
N PRO A 33 -5.77 -0.73 -1.36
CA PRO A 33 -4.44 -1.22 -1.01
C PRO A 33 -3.76 -1.98 -2.15
N ARG A 34 -4.53 -2.69 -2.95
CA ARG A 34 -3.98 -3.39 -4.10
C ARG A 34 -3.44 -2.41 -5.13
N ASP A 35 -4.17 -1.35 -5.40
CA ASP A 35 -3.73 -0.36 -6.36
C ASP A 35 -2.48 0.36 -5.89
N GLU A 36 -2.40 0.62 -4.61
CA GLU A 36 -1.23 1.25 -4.04
C GLU A 36 -0.01 0.32 -4.17
N PHE A 37 -0.20 -0.96 -3.91
CA PHE A 37 0.85 -1.95 -4.06
C PHE A 37 1.34 -1.99 -5.52
N VAL A 38 0.42 -2.06 -6.46
CA VAL A 38 0.77 -2.13 -7.88
C VAL A 38 1.57 -0.90 -8.28
N ARG A 39 1.15 0.26 -7.81
CA ARG A 39 1.85 1.50 -8.13
C ARG A 39 3.29 1.50 -7.61
N GLN A 40 3.52 0.99 -6.42
CA GLN A 40 4.86 0.93 -5.85
C GLN A 40 5.71 -0.16 -6.49
N CYS A 41 5.08 -1.24 -6.89
CA CYS A 41 5.77 -2.36 -7.52
C CYS A 41 6.21 -2.05 -8.95
N LEU A 42 5.41 -1.27 -9.65
CA LEU A 42 5.57 -1.05 -11.08
C LEU A 42 6.98 -0.61 -11.51
N PRO A 43 7.62 0.34 -10.85
CA PRO A 43 8.95 0.76 -11.29
C PRO A 43 9.99 -0.37 -11.28
N HIS A 44 9.77 -1.37 -10.46
CA HIS A 44 10.70 -2.50 -10.38
C HIS A 44 10.51 -3.51 -11.50
N MET A 45 9.38 -3.44 -12.18
CA MET A 45 9.05 -4.38 -13.24
C MET A 45 9.18 -3.79 -14.64
N GLN A 46 9.13 -2.47 -14.74
CA GLN A 46 9.23 -1.80 -16.02
C GLN A 46 10.60 -2.03 -16.64
N GLY A 47 10.60 -2.32 -17.92
CA GLY A 47 11.84 -2.59 -18.61
C GLY A 47 12.36 -4.01 -18.48
N ARG A 48 11.74 -4.79 -17.60
CA ARG A 48 12.14 -6.17 -17.40
C ARG A 48 11.11 -7.17 -17.89
N TRP A 49 9.85 -6.81 -17.75
CA TRP A 49 8.75 -7.72 -18.09
C TRP A 49 7.81 -7.04 -19.05
N ALA A 50 7.21 -7.83 -19.93
CA ALA A 50 6.35 -7.32 -20.98
C ALA A 50 5.08 -6.67 -20.47
N HIS A 51 4.56 -7.17 -19.34
CA HIS A 51 3.32 -6.65 -18.78
C HIS A 51 3.50 -6.33 -17.29
N PRO A 52 4.22 -5.26 -16.97
CA PRO A 52 4.57 -4.97 -15.57
C PRO A 52 3.39 -4.84 -14.64
N GLU A 53 2.33 -4.20 -15.11
CA GLU A 53 1.17 -4.02 -14.26
C GLU A 53 0.49 -5.34 -13.93
N SER A 54 0.38 -6.22 -14.91
CA SER A 54 -0.18 -7.55 -14.68
C SER A 54 0.68 -8.37 -13.75
N VAL A 55 2.00 -8.25 -13.87
CA VAL A 55 2.90 -8.95 -12.97
C VAL A 55 2.69 -8.49 -11.53
N CYS A 56 2.65 -7.17 -11.32
CA CYS A 56 2.46 -6.63 -9.98
C CYS A 56 1.11 -7.01 -9.37
N GLY A 57 0.05 -6.95 -10.17
CA GLY A 57 -1.27 -7.35 -9.70
C GLY A 57 -1.31 -8.83 -9.36
N CYS A 58 -0.70 -9.66 -10.17
CA CYS A 58 -0.63 -11.09 -9.95
C CYS A 58 0.13 -11.42 -8.66
N LEU A 59 1.25 -10.76 -8.43
CA LEU A 59 2.05 -10.97 -7.22
C LEU A 59 1.24 -10.59 -5.97
N HIS A 60 0.53 -9.49 -6.04
CA HIS A 60 -0.32 -9.08 -4.93
C HIS A 60 -1.37 -10.15 -4.64
N ASP A 61 -2.06 -10.60 -5.67
CA ASP A 61 -3.18 -11.50 -5.49
C ASP A 61 -2.75 -12.87 -4.97
N TYR A 62 -1.61 -13.37 -5.43
CA TYR A 62 -1.11 -14.63 -4.91
C TYR A 62 -0.65 -14.50 -3.46
N ALA A 63 0.01 -13.41 -3.12
CA ALA A 63 0.42 -13.21 -1.74
C ALA A 63 -0.80 -13.12 -0.84
N ALA A 64 -1.82 -12.39 -1.27
CA ALA A 64 -3.03 -12.24 -0.48
C ALA A 64 -3.78 -13.56 -0.30
N ALA A 65 -3.78 -14.39 -1.32
CA ALA A 65 -4.51 -15.65 -1.27
C ALA A 65 -3.74 -16.77 -0.58
N SER A 66 -2.42 -16.75 -0.67
CA SER A 66 -1.61 -17.87 -0.20
C SER A 66 -1.06 -17.71 1.20
N VAL A 67 -0.93 -16.49 1.68
CA VAL A 67 -0.34 -16.25 3.00
C VAL A 67 -1.45 -15.81 3.96
N GLU A 68 -1.85 -16.73 4.82
CA GLU A 68 -2.95 -16.46 5.73
C GLU A 68 -2.59 -15.57 6.90
N ASP A 69 -1.39 -15.69 7.41
CA ASP A 69 -0.96 -14.87 8.54
C ASP A 69 -0.79 -13.42 8.10
N ASN A 70 -1.45 -12.52 8.80
CA ASN A 70 -1.46 -11.13 8.42
C ASN A 70 -0.07 -10.48 8.48
N ASP A 71 0.70 -10.78 9.50
CA ASP A 71 2.03 -10.17 9.64
C ASP A 71 2.98 -10.64 8.55
N LEU A 72 2.95 -11.92 8.24
CA LEU A 72 3.79 -12.47 7.17
C LEU A 72 3.34 -11.95 5.81
N ARG A 73 2.04 -11.87 5.60
CA ARG A 73 1.50 -11.35 4.34
C ARG A 73 1.90 -9.90 4.12
N GLN A 74 1.76 -9.06 5.14
CA GLN A 74 2.12 -7.66 5.02
C GLN A 74 3.61 -7.48 4.80
N ALA A 75 4.43 -8.27 5.48
CA ALA A 75 5.87 -8.20 5.30
C ALA A 75 6.26 -8.61 3.88
N LEU A 76 5.64 -9.66 3.36
CA LEU A 76 5.91 -10.11 2.00
C LEU A 76 5.49 -9.06 0.96
N LEU A 77 4.29 -8.51 1.11
CA LEU A 77 3.81 -7.48 0.19
C LEU A 77 4.73 -6.27 0.21
N ARG A 78 5.18 -5.90 1.39
CA ARG A 78 6.12 -4.79 1.51
C ARG A 78 7.42 -5.08 0.78
N GLY A 79 7.95 -6.27 0.96
CA GLY A 79 9.19 -6.65 0.29
C GLY A 79 9.07 -6.60 -1.22
N ILE A 80 7.96 -7.11 -1.76
CA ILE A 80 7.74 -7.08 -3.20
C ILE A 80 7.58 -5.65 -3.69
N SER A 81 6.81 -4.83 -2.97
CA SER A 81 6.59 -3.46 -3.42
C SER A 81 7.85 -2.62 -3.38
N GLU A 82 8.76 -2.90 -2.46
CA GLU A 82 9.99 -2.13 -2.34
C GLU A 82 11.10 -2.59 -3.25
N THR A 83 11.13 -3.86 -3.62
CA THR A 83 12.25 -4.42 -4.39
C THR A 83 11.85 -5.11 -5.67
N GLY A 84 10.59 -5.42 -5.84
CA GLY A 84 10.13 -6.20 -6.99
C GLY A 84 10.36 -7.69 -6.83
N VAL A 85 10.90 -8.13 -5.69
CA VAL A 85 11.19 -9.52 -5.44
C VAL A 85 10.59 -9.94 -4.12
N PRO A 86 10.17 -11.18 -3.98
CA PRO A 86 9.70 -11.65 -2.68
C PRO A 86 10.81 -11.53 -1.65
N ASN A 87 10.53 -10.79 -0.61
CA ASN A 87 11.50 -10.56 0.44
C ASN A 87 10.76 -10.28 1.74
N ILE A 88 11.18 -10.89 2.82
CA ILE A 88 10.63 -10.66 4.14
C ILE A 88 11.78 -10.37 5.08
N GLU A 89 11.90 -9.12 5.50
CA GLU A 89 12.90 -8.77 6.48
C GLU A 89 12.47 -9.30 7.83
N THR A 90 13.39 -9.93 8.53
CA THR A 90 13.09 -10.53 9.82
C THR A 90 12.50 -9.52 10.79
N ASP A 91 13.00 -8.30 10.77
CA ASP A 91 12.53 -7.26 11.67
C ASP A 91 11.09 -6.81 11.44
N TRP A 92 10.52 -7.13 10.28
CA TRP A 92 9.14 -6.78 9.99
C TRP A 92 8.16 -7.79 10.57
N VAL A 93 8.66 -8.88 11.11
CA VAL A 93 7.82 -9.98 11.58
C VAL A 93 8.00 -10.16 13.07
N PRO A 94 6.92 -10.31 13.83
CA PRO A 94 7.06 -10.55 15.27
C PRO A 94 7.93 -11.76 15.55
N PRO A 95 8.72 -11.73 16.62
CA PRO A 95 9.64 -12.84 16.91
C PRO A 95 8.98 -14.21 16.92
N SER A 96 7.76 -14.29 17.39
CA SER A 96 7.06 -15.58 17.47
C SER A 96 6.72 -16.17 16.12
N LYS A 97 6.80 -15.40 15.06
CA LYS A 97 6.44 -15.86 13.72
C LYS A 97 7.63 -15.97 12.76
N ARG A 98 8.80 -15.60 13.23
CA ARG A 98 9.99 -15.62 12.36
C ARG A 98 10.35 -16.99 11.83
N SER A 99 10.03 -18.04 12.59
CA SER A 99 10.31 -19.38 12.13
C SER A 99 9.45 -19.79 10.94
N GLU A 100 8.39 -19.04 10.64
CA GLU A 100 7.51 -19.37 9.54
C GLU A 100 7.89 -18.67 8.24
N ILE A 101 8.90 -17.83 8.25
CA ILE A 101 9.31 -17.09 7.07
C ILE A 101 9.69 -18.03 5.93
N SER A 102 10.48 -19.04 6.23
CA SER A 102 10.94 -19.98 5.21
C SER A 102 9.78 -20.74 4.57
N ALA A 103 8.84 -21.18 5.37
CA ALA A 103 7.67 -21.90 4.86
C ALA A 103 6.81 -20.98 3.99
N THR A 104 6.76 -19.70 4.32
CA THR A 104 6.02 -18.75 3.54
C THR A 104 6.62 -18.62 2.14
N PHE A 105 7.94 -18.54 2.05
CA PHE A 105 8.59 -18.47 0.75
C PHE A 105 8.33 -19.73 -0.07
N THR A 106 8.29 -20.88 0.56
CA THR A 106 8.00 -22.11 -0.14
C THR A 106 6.62 -22.08 -0.78
N LYS A 107 5.66 -21.51 -0.08
CA LYS A 107 4.30 -21.43 -0.60
C LYS A 107 4.19 -20.53 -1.82
N ILE A 108 4.96 -19.46 -1.86
CA ILE A 108 4.77 -18.47 -2.93
C ILE A 108 5.79 -18.58 -4.06
N ALA A 109 6.74 -19.48 -3.96
CA ALA A 109 7.79 -19.57 -4.97
C ALA A 109 7.23 -19.84 -6.38
N LYS A 110 6.42 -20.86 -6.51
CA LYS A 110 5.87 -21.21 -7.80
C LYS A 110 4.91 -20.16 -8.33
N PRO A 111 3.93 -19.69 -7.54
CA PRO A 111 3.06 -18.62 -8.02
C PRO A 111 3.82 -17.37 -8.43
N THR A 112 4.87 -17.01 -7.73
CA THR A 112 5.66 -15.84 -8.07
C THR A 112 6.27 -15.99 -9.47
N LEU A 113 6.83 -17.14 -9.76
CA LEU A 113 7.39 -17.39 -11.08
C LEU A 113 6.32 -17.37 -12.14
N GLN A 114 5.15 -17.94 -11.86
CA GLN A 114 4.05 -17.92 -12.80
C GLN A 114 3.61 -16.51 -13.12
N CYS A 115 3.57 -15.65 -12.12
CA CYS A 115 3.19 -14.25 -12.35
C CYS A 115 4.12 -13.56 -13.31
N LYS A 116 5.41 -13.86 -13.24
CA LYS A 116 6.38 -13.18 -14.09
C LYS A 116 6.36 -13.67 -15.53
N PHE A 117 6.16 -14.94 -15.74
CA PHE A 117 6.21 -15.52 -17.08
C PHE A 117 4.84 -15.66 -17.73
N GLU A 118 3.79 -15.83 -16.95
CA GLU A 118 2.45 -15.96 -17.46
C GLU A 118 1.49 -15.14 -16.62
N PRO A 119 1.63 -13.82 -16.64
CA PRO A 119 0.82 -12.98 -15.76
C PRO A 119 -0.64 -13.01 -16.16
N LYS A 120 -1.50 -13.15 -15.16
CA LYS A 120 -2.93 -13.08 -15.37
C LYS A 120 -3.41 -11.79 -14.75
N SER A 121 -4.17 -11.04 -15.48
CA SER A 121 -4.69 -9.77 -14.99
C SER A 121 -6.06 -9.91 -14.38
#